data_c782436b92b45a8211422c2d0608ade4
#
_entry.id   c782436b92b45a8211422c2d0608ade4
#
_cell.length_a   1.000
_cell.length_b   1.000
_cell.length_c   1.000
_cell.angle_alpha   90.00
_cell.angle_beta   90.00
_cell.angle_gamma   90.00
#
_symmetry.space_group_name_H-M   'P 1'
#
loop_
_entity.id
_entity.type
_entity.pdbx_description
1 polymer ?
#
loop_
_entity_poly.entity_id
_entity_poly.type
_entity_poly.pdbx_seq_one_letter_code
_entity_poly.pdbx_strand_id
1 'polypeptide(L)'
;VTASEIGGGFGGKNTIYGEPVAVLMSQMTGRPVRMVMTRSEVFRASGPTVGSRTKIRVGAKNDGTITAADAETWYQAGAFKGSPIGRAVETFFSPYTIENARAAVHDVCVNRPKVAAYRAPGAPMACFAAEQAINELAQKIGMDPIDIRLKNAVKDGDSSLMGTIYGRIGLVDVLESMKTHNHYKAPLNTNEGRGVAVAYWMHGGGLSSVTVNLQDDGTISVATGNPDIGGSRSSMRAMAAEELGIDLELVKPFVGDTGVLGYSHLTAGSRTTFATGLAVVNATREIIDKLRALAAKIWEIDIDGITWESGQAIPPQSTDGLKTLSLKELASKATKIGSAIAGHSEVNAGGTG
;
A
#
# COMPACT_ATOMS: atom_id res chain seq x y z
N VAL A 1 -5.29 -21.68 -8.88
CA VAL A 1 -3.90 -21.35 -8.51
C VAL A 1 -3.86 -21.08 -7.01
N THR A 2 -2.97 -21.77 -6.32
CA THR A 2 -2.78 -21.59 -4.88
C THR A 2 -1.54 -20.74 -4.63
N ALA A 3 -1.67 -19.66 -3.88
CA ALA A 3 -0.56 -18.77 -3.56
C ALA A 3 0.39 -19.43 -2.54
N SER A 4 1.68 -19.32 -2.79
CA SER A 4 2.74 -19.66 -1.83
C SER A 4 3.18 -18.42 -1.06
N GLU A 5 3.93 -18.60 0.02
CA GLU A 5 4.65 -17.52 0.68
C GLU A 5 5.71 -16.92 -0.25
N ILE A 6 5.77 -15.59 -0.30
CA ILE A 6 6.67 -14.87 -1.17
C ILE A 6 7.63 -14.05 -0.31
N GLY A 7 8.91 -14.40 -0.34
CA GLY A 7 9.98 -13.69 0.39
C GLY A 7 10.31 -12.33 -0.24
N GLY A 8 9.34 -11.42 -0.24
CA GLY A 8 9.41 -10.13 -0.91
C GLY A 8 9.17 -10.21 -2.41
N GLY A 9 8.53 -9.21 -2.98
CA GLY A 9 8.27 -9.08 -4.42
C GLY A 9 8.83 -7.77 -4.96
N PHE A 10 8.55 -6.68 -4.26
CA PHE A 10 8.96 -5.31 -4.59
C PHE A 10 8.62 -4.87 -6.02
N GLY A 11 7.68 -5.58 -6.68
CA GLY A 11 7.31 -5.42 -8.08
C GLY A 11 8.03 -6.37 -9.04
N GLY A 12 9.20 -6.90 -8.70
CA GLY A 12 9.98 -7.78 -9.57
C GLY A 12 9.34 -9.15 -9.84
N LYS A 13 8.38 -9.56 -9.04
CA LYS A 13 7.64 -10.83 -9.19
C LYS A 13 6.25 -10.67 -9.82
N ASN A 14 5.95 -9.53 -10.40
CA ASN A 14 4.73 -9.31 -11.19
C ASN A 14 4.85 -9.77 -12.66
N THR A 15 6.04 -10.17 -13.07
CA THR A 15 6.34 -10.66 -14.41
C THR A 15 6.47 -12.17 -14.38
N ILE A 16 6.02 -12.83 -15.43
CA ILE A 16 6.15 -14.27 -15.64
C ILE A 16 7.57 -14.57 -16.13
N TYR A 17 8.24 -15.56 -15.57
CA TYR A 17 9.59 -15.98 -15.97
C TYR A 17 9.63 -17.44 -16.45
N GLY A 18 9.70 -18.40 -15.54
CA GLY A 18 9.82 -19.82 -15.84
C GLY A 18 8.52 -20.60 -15.86
N GLU A 19 7.43 -20.00 -15.38
CA GLU A 19 6.14 -20.68 -15.20
C GLU A 19 5.59 -21.29 -16.52
N PRO A 20 5.58 -20.58 -17.67
CA PRO A 20 5.10 -21.15 -18.93
C PRO A 20 5.93 -22.34 -19.38
N VAL A 21 7.24 -22.30 -19.17
CA VAL A 21 8.15 -23.39 -19.50
C VAL A 21 7.85 -24.61 -18.62
N ALA A 22 7.68 -24.42 -17.32
CA ALA A 22 7.32 -25.50 -16.40
C ALA A 22 5.99 -26.16 -16.78
N VAL A 23 4.97 -25.36 -17.14
CA VAL A 23 3.66 -25.87 -17.59
C VAL A 23 3.80 -26.68 -18.87
N LEU A 24 4.50 -26.15 -19.86
CA LEU A 24 4.71 -26.85 -21.14
C LEU A 24 5.47 -28.18 -20.95
N MET A 25 6.52 -28.17 -20.17
CA MET A 25 7.29 -29.39 -19.86
C MET A 25 6.44 -30.39 -19.08
N SER A 26 5.60 -29.97 -18.16
CA SER A 26 4.67 -30.86 -17.46
C SER A 26 3.67 -31.50 -18.41
N GLN A 27 3.13 -30.73 -19.34
CA GLN A 27 2.22 -31.23 -20.38
C GLN A 27 2.91 -32.24 -21.31
N MET A 28 4.13 -31.94 -21.77
CA MET A 28 4.88 -32.83 -22.69
C MET A 28 5.31 -34.14 -22.02
N THR A 29 5.64 -34.09 -20.73
CA THR A 29 6.14 -35.29 -20.01
C THR A 29 5.05 -36.09 -19.31
N GLY A 30 3.86 -35.50 -19.13
CA GLY A 30 2.78 -36.06 -18.29
C GLY A 30 3.16 -36.17 -16.80
N ARG A 31 4.14 -35.39 -16.33
CA ARG A 31 4.67 -35.45 -14.96
C ARG A 31 4.74 -34.06 -14.35
N PRO A 32 4.70 -33.96 -13.00
CA PRO A 32 4.96 -32.69 -12.29
C PRO A 32 6.37 -32.16 -12.64
N VAL A 33 6.44 -30.85 -12.91
CA VAL A 33 7.71 -30.17 -13.20
C VAL A 33 7.91 -29.04 -12.19
N ARG A 34 9.09 -28.98 -11.59
CA ARG A 34 9.53 -27.93 -10.68
C ARG A 34 10.70 -27.20 -11.29
N MET A 35 10.60 -25.86 -11.34
CA MET A 35 11.69 -24.98 -11.76
C MET A 35 12.04 -24.03 -10.62
N VAL A 36 13.34 -23.89 -10.34
CA VAL A 36 13.86 -22.97 -9.33
C VAL A 36 15.08 -22.29 -9.90
N MET A 37 15.04 -20.95 -9.98
CA MET A 37 16.19 -20.17 -10.40
C MET A 37 17.28 -20.17 -9.32
N THR A 38 18.52 -20.35 -9.72
CA THR A 38 19.68 -20.03 -8.88
C THR A 38 19.77 -18.52 -8.66
N ARG A 39 20.52 -18.09 -7.66
CA ARG A 39 20.74 -16.65 -7.41
C ARG A 39 21.37 -15.94 -8.64
N SER A 40 22.29 -16.60 -9.32
CA SER A 40 22.91 -16.07 -10.54
C SER A 40 21.89 -15.88 -11.67
N GLU A 41 20.98 -16.84 -11.86
CA GLU A 41 19.91 -16.75 -12.85
C GLU A 41 18.91 -15.64 -12.50
N VAL A 42 18.55 -15.49 -11.23
CA VAL A 42 17.70 -14.35 -10.80
C VAL A 42 18.32 -13.02 -11.20
N PHE A 43 19.63 -12.82 -10.98
CA PHE A 43 20.31 -11.57 -11.37
C PHE A 43 20.42 -11.37 -12.88
N ARG A 44 20.42 -12.43 -13.67
CA ARG A 44 20.59 -12.36 -15.13
C ARG A 44 19.28 -12.38 -15.90
N ALA A 45 18.26 -13.07 -15.40
CA ALA A 45 17.04 -13.35 -16.14
C ALA A 45 15.82 -12.62 -15.58
N SER A 46 15.79 -12.20 -14.31
CA SER A 46 14.72 -11.35 -13.81
C SER A 46 15.00 -9.88 -14.11
N GLY A 47 13.94 -9.10 -14.38
CA GLY A 47 14.09 -7.71 -14.79
C GLY A 47 14.71 -6.84 -13.69
N PRO A 48 15.79 -6.10 -13.97
CA PRO A 48 16.38 -5.13 -13.06
C PRO A 48 15.52 -3.87 -12.98
N THR A 49 15.80 -3.02 -11.98
CA THR A 49 15.33 -1.63 -12.02
C THR A 49 16.02 -0.84 -13.13
N VAL A 50 15.45 0.31 -13.47
CA VAL A 50 15.99 1.15 -14.55
C VAL A 50 17.31 1.81 -14.15
N GLY A 51 18.27 1.87 -15.07
CA GLY A 51 19.33 2.87 -15.04
C GLY A 51 18.81 4.19 -15.61
N SER A 52 19.23 5.32 -15.07
CA SER A 52 18.74 6.62 -15.51
C SER A 52 19.86 7.66 -15.66
N ARG A 53 19.62 8.64 -16.52
CA ARG A 53 20.36 9.88 -16.58
C ARG A 53 19.37 11.04 -16.58
N THR A 54 19.55 11.98 -15.68
CA THR A 54 18.62 13.12 -15.56
C THR A 54 19.40 14.44 -15.56
N LYS A 55 18.87 15.40 -16.28
CA LYS A 55 19.28 16.79 -16.23
C LYS A 55 18.16 17.61 -15.60
N ILE A 56 18.46 18.41 -14.61
CA ILE A 56 17.49 19.29 -13.95
C ILE A 56 18.01 20.71 -13.93
N ARG A 57 17.11 21.65 -14.16
CA ARG A 57 17.29 23.07 -13.95
C ARG A 57 16.16 23.60 -13.11
N VAL A 58 16.48 24.38 -12.09
CA VAL A 58 15.49 25.01 -11.21
C VAL A 58 15.84 26.50 -11.12
N GLY A 59 14.83 27.33 -11.31
CA GLY A 59 14.95 28.79 -11.13
C GLY A 59 14.12 29.26 -9.95
N ALA A 60 14.68 30.10 -9.10
CA ALA A 60 13.96 30.66 -7.96
C ALA A 60 14.32 32.15 -7.78
N LYS A 61 13.43 32.86 -7.07
CA LYS A 61 13.74 34.20 -6.53
C LYS A 61 14.71 34.08 -5.35
N ASN A 62 15.34 35.19 -4.99
CA ASN A 62 16.25 35.22 -3.82
C ASN A 62 15.56 34.89 -2.49
N ASP A 63 14.25 35.04 -2.43
CA ASP A 63 13.44 34.66 -1.27
C ASP A 63 13.11 33.18 -1.20
N GLY A 64 13.60 32.38 -2.15
CA GLY A 64 13.38 30.92 -2.22
C GLY A 64 12.12 30.49 -2.96
N THR A 65 11.31 31.41 -3.51
CA THR A 65 10.15 31.05 -4.33
C THR A 65 10.61 30.45 -5.66
N ILE A 66 10.29 29.19 -5.91
CA ILE A 66 10.61 28.48 -7.16
C ILE A 66 9.65 28.97 -8.25
N THR A 67 10.20 29.53 -9.32
CA THR A 67 9.40 30.08 -10.43
C THR A 67 9.40 29.21 -11.67
N ALA A 68 10.42 28.37 -11.84
CA ALA A 68 10.51 27.47 -12.96
C ALA A 68 11.30 26.20 -12.62
N ALA A 69 10.91 25.07 -13.21
CA ALA A 69 11.64 23.81 -13.13
C ALA A 69 11.60 23.08 -14.48
N ASP A 70 12.72 22.54 -14.91
CA ASP A 70 12.86 21.78 -16.16
C ASP A 70 13.63 20.50 -15.89
N ALA A 71 13.02 19.35 -16.15
CA ALA A 71 13.64 18.03 -16.05
C ALA A 71 13.67 17.36 -17.42
N GLU A 72 14.81 16.81 -17.78
CA GLU A 72 14.98 15.94 -18.95
C GLU A 72 15.65 14.64 -18.50
N THR A 73 14.97 13.48 -18.73
CA THR A 73 15.47 12.20 -18.23
C THR A 73 15.42 11.10 -19.29
N TRP A 74 16.42 10.24 -19.24
CA TRP A 74 16.55 9.04 -20.05
C TRP A 74 16.53 7.83 -19.15
N TYR A 75 15.58 6.91 -19.39
CA TYR A 75 15.47 5.65 -18.68
C TYR A 75 15.83 4.49 -19.57
N GLN A 76 16.72 3.63 -19.10
CA GLN A 76 17.09 2.40 -19.75
C GLN A 76 15.94 1.39 -19.67
N ALA A 77 15.37 1.01 -20.82
CA ALA A 77 14.27 0.03 -20.89
C ALA A 77 14.75 -1.43 -20.94
N GLY A 78 16.01 -1.67 -21.27
CA GLY A 78 16.53 -2.98 -21.67
C GLY A 78 16.26 -3.26 -23.14
N ALA A 79 16.22 -4.52 -23.53
CA ALA A 79 16.10 -4.94 -24.95
C ALA A 79 14.74 -4.59 -25.58
N PHE A 80 13.73 -4.28 -24.80
CA PHE A 80 12.39 -3.92 -25.25
C PHE A 80 11.94 -2.63 -24.59
N LYS A 81 11.18 -1.81 -25.31
CA LYS A 81 10.58 -0.56 -24.80
C LYS A 81 9.62 -0.80 -23.63
N GLY A 82 9.29 0.25 -22.89
CA GLY A 82 8.34 0.23 -21.78
C GLY A 82 9.03 0.17 -20.42
N SER A 83 9.96 1.09 -20.17
CA SER A 83 10.41 1.39 -18.80
C SER A 83 9.30 2.11 -18.03
N PRO A 84 9.37 2.17 -16.68
CA PRO A 84 8.37 2.90 -15.88
C PRO A 84 8.57 4.43 -15.93
N ILE A 85 8.91 4.98 -17.11
CA ILE A 85 9.30 6.39 -17.26
C ILE A 85 8.14 7.36 -17.06
N GLY A 86 6.90 6.94 -17.35
CA GLY A 86 5.71 7.75 -17.11
C GLY A 86 5.57 8.16 -15.65
N ARG A 87 5.94 7.28 -14.73
CA ARG A 87 5.94 7.58 -13.29
C ARG A 87 6.98 8.61 -12.86
N ALA A 88 8.07 8.77 -13.64
CA ALA A 88 9.02 9.85 -13.39
C ALA A 88 8.37 11.22 -13.57
N VAL A 89 7.56 11.40 -14.63
CA VAL A 89 6.84 12.67 -14.86
C VAL A 89 5.90 13.00 -13.70
N GLU A 90 5.19 12.00 -13.20
CA GLU A 90 4.25 12.16 -12.08
C GLU A 90 4.96 12.59 -10.78
N THR A 91 6.24 12.28 -10.62
CA THR A 91 6.93 12.39 -9.33
C THR A 91 8.01 13.46 -9.24
N PHE A 92 8.53 13.99 -10.38
CA PHE A 92 9.65 14.93 -10.36
C PHE A 92 9.46 16.11 -9.43
N PHE A 93 8.35 16.82 -9.54
CA PHE A 93 8.10 18.05 -8.81
C PHE A 93 6.78 18.02 -8.05
N SER A 94 6.18 16.86 -7.90
CA SER A 94 4.87 16.70 -7.26
C SER A 94 4.76 17.25 -5.84
N PRO A 95 5.85 17.31 -5.02
CA PRO A 95 5.78 17.96 -3.72
C PRO A 95 5.71 19.48 -3.78
N TYR A 96 5.86 20.12 -4.96
CA TYR A 96 6.05 21.56 -5.06
C TYR A 96 5.05 22.24 -5.98
N THR A 97 4.54 23.39 -5.56
CA THR A 97 3.78 24.30 -6.42
C THR A 97 4.78 25.14 -7.22
N ILE A 98 4.86 24.89 -8.53
CA ILE A 98 5.78 25.57 -9.44
C ILE A 98 4.99 26.11 -10.62
N GLU A 99 5.07 27.43 -10.85
CA GLU A 99 4.28 28.11 -11.89
C GLU A 99 4.60 27.59 -13.30
N ASN A 100 5.89 27.37 -13.59
CA ASN A 100 6.35 26.92 -14.91
C ASN A 100 7.19 25.65 -14.75
N ALA A 101 6.61 24.49 -15.01
CA ALA A 101 7.32 23.22 -14.88
C ALA A 101 7.20 22.39 -16.17
N ARG A 102 8.30 21.73 -16.53
CA ARG A 102 8.38 20.84 -17.69
C ARG A 102 9.12 19.55 -17.31
N ALA A 103 8.64 18.41 -17.82
CA ALA A 103 9.36 17.15 -17.77
C ALA A 103 9.40 16.52 -19.18
N ALA A 104 10.59 16.35 -19.73
CA ALA A 104 10.83 15.61 -20.96
C ALA A 104 11.43 14.23 -20.63
N VAL A 105 10.88 13.18 -21.22
CA VAL A 105 11.24 11.80 -20.87
C VAL A 105 11.56 10.98 -22.12
N HIS A 106 12.60 10.13 -22.01
CA HIS A 106 13.10 9.31 -23.11
C HIS A 106 13.26 7.86 -22.65
N ASP A 107 12.50 6.94 -23.26
CA ASP A 107 12.60 5.51 -23.03
C ASP A 107 13.63 4.90 -23.98
N VAL A 108 14.76 4.41 -23.47
CA VAL A 108 15.93 4.03 -24.24
C VAL A 108 16.14 2.52 -24.26
N CYS A 109 15.99 1.89 -25.42
CA CYS A 109 16.33 0.50 -25.59
C CYS A 109 17.84 0.30 -25.62
N VAL A 110 18.32 -0.73 -24.93
CA VAL A 110 19.74 -1.09 -24.81
C VAL A 110 19.92 -2.60 -24.72
N ASN A 111 21.10 -3.11 -25.04
CA ASN A 111 21.41 -4.55 -24.98
C ASN A 111 21.61 -5.04 -23.53
N ARG A 112 20.52 -5.02 -22.77
CA ARG A 112 20.43 -5.53 -21.39
C ARG A 112 19.11 -6.21 -21.17
N PRO A 113 18.94 -7.02 -20.09
CA PRO A 113 17.64 -7.57 -19.74
C PRO A 113 16.56 -6.50 -19.68
N LYS A 114 15.34 -6.85 -20.11
CA LYS A 114 14.17 -5.97 -19.97
C LYS A 114 13.99 -5.57 -18.52
N VAL A 115 13.86 -4.27 -18.27
CA VAL A 115 13.59 -3.78 -16.90
C VAL A 115 12.23 -4.24 -16.42
N ALA A 116 12.11 -4.46 -15.14
CA ALA A 116 10.84 -4.77 -14.47
C ALA A 116 10.51 -3.70 -13.42
N ALA A 117 9.29 -3.76 -12.93
CA ALA A 117 8.87 -2.92 -11.84
C ALA A 117 9.72 -3.20 -10.58
N TYR A 118 10.19 -2.15 -9.93
CA TYR A 118 10.84 -2.22 -8.64
C TYR A 118 10.38 -1.07 -7.76
N ARG A 119 9.83 -1.37 -6.61
CA ARG A 119 9.38 -0.49 -5.50
C ARG A 119 9.28 1.00 -5.88
N ALA A 120 8.04 1.50 -6.10
CA ALA A 120 7.76 2.80 -6.71
C ALA A 120 8.43 2.98 -8.10
N PRO A 121 8.08 2.14 -9.10
CA PRO A 121 8.80 2.07 -10.39
C PRO A 121 8.95 3.45 -11.04
N GLY A 122 10.18 3.88 -11.26
CA GLY A 122 10.51 5.16 -11.91
C GLY A 122 10.59 6.37 -10.98
N ALA A 123 9.87 6.38 -9.86
CA ALA A 123 9.82 7.50 -8.93
C ALA A 123 11.13 7.77 -8.17
N PRO A 124 11.84 6.76 -7.61
CA PRO A 124 13.06 7.03 -6.83
C PRO A 124 14.13 7.79 -7.61
N MET A 125 14.29 7.48 -8.91
CA MET A 125 15.27 8.15 -9.78
C MET A 125 14.89 9.60 -10.03
N ALA A 126 13.62 9.88 -10.24
CA ALA A 126 13.09 11.23 -10.47
C ALA A 126 13.17 12.06 -9.18
N CYS A 127 12.69 11.53 -8.06
CA CYS A 127 12.74 12.21 -6.77
C CYS A 127 14.18 12.47 -6.33
N PHE A 128 15.10 11.49 -6.48
CA PHE A 128 16.52 11.70 -6.15
C PHE A 128 17.10 12.89 -6.90
N ALA A 129 16.88 12.96 -8.21
CA ALA A 129 17.43 14.04 -9.03
C ALA A 129 16.79 15.40 -8.71
N ALA A 130 15.47 15.45 -8.50
CA ALA A 130 14.75 16.67 -8.16
C ALA A 130 15.21 17.21 -6.78
N GLU A 131 15.27 16.34 -5.79
CA GLU A 131 15.62 16.73 -4.42
C GLU A 131 17.08 17.18 -4.26
N GLN A 132 17.99 16.61 -5.06
CA GLN A 132 19.36 17.14 -5.14
C GLN A 132 19.39 18.56 -5.69
N ALA A 133 18.65 18.84 -6.75
CA ALA A 133 18.58 20.18 -7.31
C ALA A 133 17.96 21.20 -6.32
N ILE A 134 16.94 20.79 -5.56
CA ILE A 134 16.34 21.64 -4.50
C ILE A 134 17.34 21.89 -3.35
N ASN A 135 18.10 20.87 -2.95
CA ASN A 135 19.13 21.02 -1.91
C ASN A 135 20.27 21.96 -2.38
N GLU A 136 20.74 21.81 -3.62
CA GLU A 136 21.75 22.72 -4.20
C GLU A 136 21.22 24.16 -4.30
N LEU A 137 19.95 24.33 -4.67
CA LEU A 137 19.31 25.64 -4.70
C LEU A 137 19.26 26.26 -3.32
N ALA A 138 18.78 25.51 -2.30
CA ALA A 138 18.74 25.97 -0.92
C ALA A 138 20.12 26.42 -0.41
N GLN A 139 21.15 25.64 -0.69
CA GLN A 139 22.53 25.97 -0.34
C GLN A 139 23.01 27.26 -1.05
N LYS A 140 22.72 27.42 -2.35
CA LYS A 140 23.13 28.61 -3.12
C LYS A 140 22.52 29.91 -2.62
N ILE A 141 21.28 29.87 -2.14
CA ILE A 141 20.58 31.06 -1.62
C ILE A 141 20.69 31.19 -0.09
N GLY A 142 21.42 30.30 0.58
CA GLY A 142 21.61 30.32 2.02
C GLY A 142 20.34 30.05 2.83
N MET A 143 19.40 29.27 2.30
CA MET A 143 18.13 28.93 2.93
C MET A 143 18.19 27.51 3.55
N ASP A 144 17.51 27.33 4.69
CA ASP A 144 17.35 26.01 5.29
C ASP A 144 16.62 25.04 4.34
N PRO A 145 17.06 23.77 4.23
CA PRO A 145 16.45 22.77 3.33
C PRO A 145 14.97 22.49 3.61
N ILE A 146 14.51 22.61 4.85
CA ILE A 146 13.09 22.47 5.17
C ILE A 146 12.34 23.75 4.81
N ASP A 147 12.93 24.93 5.03
CA ASP A 147 12.25 26.20 4.75
C ASP A 147 11.98 26.42 3.26
N ILE A 148 12.90 26.06 2.37
CA ILE A 148 12.63 26.14 0.94
C ILE A 148 11.51 25.18 0.53
N ARG A 149 11.41 24.00 1.17
CA ARG A 149 10.34 23.04 0.94
C ARG A 149 8.99 23.54 1.46
N LEU A 150 8.94 24.05 2.67
CA LEU A 150 7.73 24.66 3.26
C LEU A 150 7.19 25.80 2.40
N LYS A 151 8.10 26.66 1.91
CA LYS A 151 7.73 27.81 1.08
C LYS A 151 7.05 27.42 -0.23
N ASN A 152 7.46 26.29 -0.83
CA ASN A 152 7.00 25.83 -2.13
C ASN A 152 6.12 24.56 -2.05
N ALA A 153 5.77 24.11 -0.85
CA ALA A 153 4.98 22.89 -0.67
C ALA A 153 3.60 23.01 -1.32
N VAL A 154 3.20 21.96 -2.03
CA VAL A 154 1.82 21.82 -2.52
C VAL A 154 0.83 21.80 -1.38
N LYS A 155 -0.38 22.31 -1.66
CA LYS A 155 -1.52 22.39 -0.73
C LYS A 155 -2.74 21.74 -1.33
N ASP A 156 -3.73 21.51 -0.49
CA ASP A 156 -5.05 21.06 -0.92
C ASP A 156 -5.59 21.97 -2.05
N GLY A 157 -5.99 21.35 -3.16
CA GLY A 157 -6.49 22.05 -4.35
C GLY A 157 -5.42 22.41 -5.39
N ASP A 158 -4.12 22.31 -5.07
CA ASP A 158 -3.05 22.48 -6.06
C ASP A 158 -3.08 21.32 -7.09
N SER A 159 -2.45 21.51 -8.23
CA SER A 159 -2.36 20.49 -9.27
C SER A 159 -0.93 19.98 -9.48
N SER A 160 -0.81 18.69 -9.76
CA SER A 160 0.43 18.08 -10.23
C SER A 160 0.77 18.53 -11.67
N LEU A 161 1.99 18.22 -12.15
CA LEU A 161 2.37 18.36 -13.56
C LEU A 161 1.45 17.62 -14.54
N MET A 162 0.78 16.57 -14.09
CA MET A 162 -0.15 15.77 -14.90
C MET A 162 -1.58 16.27 -14.80
N GLY A 163 -1.84 17.36 -14.08
CA GLY A 163 -3.17 17.93 -13.90
C GLY A 163 -4.03 17.23 -12.85
N THR A 164 -3.48 16.29 -12.08
CA THR A 164 -4.17 15.70 -10.93
C THR A 164 -4.32 16.75 -9.85
N ILE A 165 -5.53 17.00 -9.40
CA ILE A 165 -5.81 17.90 -8.27
C ILE A 165 -5.59 17.14 -6.98
N TYR A 166 -4.78 17.69 -6.10
CA TYR A 166 -4.52 17.10 -4.79
C TYR A 166 -5.70 17.32 -3.85
N GLY A 167 -6.10 16.26 -3.17
CA GLY A 167 -7.02 16.34 -2.04
C GLY A 167 -6.29 16.79 -0.77
N ARG A 168 -6.66 16.18 0.37
CA ARG A 168 -6.02 16.49 1.65
C ARG A 168 -4.56 16.02 1.67
N ILE A 169 -3.63 16.96 1.86
CA ILE A 169 -2.17 16.71 1.88
C ILE A 169 -1.59 17.13 3.24
N GLY A 170 -0.87 16.21 3.89
CA GLY A 170 -0.17 16.46 5.15
C GLY A 170 1.30 16.90 4.99
N LEU A 171 1.75 17.34 3.80
CA LEU A 171 3.16 17.65 3.55
C LEU A 171 3.69 18.77 4.44
N VAL A 172 2.92 19.85 4.58
CA VAL A 172 3.31 21.00 5.41
C VAL A 172 3.45 20.58 6.87
N ASP A 173 2.46 19.86 7.41
CA ASP A 173 2.47 19.37 8.80
C ASP A 173 3.68 18.47 9.09
N VAL A 174 4.01 17.58 8.13
CA VAL A 174 5.19 16.70 8.23
C VAL A 174 6.48 17.52 8.25
N LEU A 175 6.63 18.49 7.34
CA LEU A 175 7.84 19.34 7.27
C LEU A 175 8.01 20.19 8.53
N GLU A 176 6.93 20.76 9.06
CA GLU A 176 6.95 21.54 10.32
C GLU A 176 7.33 20.66 11.52
N SER A 177 6.75 19.45 11.59
CA SER A 177 7.11 18.47 12.61
C SER A 177 8.58 18.10 12.54
N MET A 178 9.11 17.84 11.33
CA MET A 178 10.53 17.55 11.13
C MET A 178 11.41 18.72 11.54
N LYS A 179 11.06 19.95 11.18
CA LYS A 179 11.83 21.16 11.52
C LYS A 179 11.97 21.36 13.03
N THR A 180 10.94 21.00 13.78
CA THR A 180 10.94 21.12 15.24
C THR A 180 11.55 19.94 15.97
N HIS A 181 11.75 18.80 15.30
CA HIS A 181 12.23 17.57 15.89
C HIS A 181 13.68 17.69 16.43
N ASN A 182 13.96 17.10 17.57
CA ASN A 182 15.27 17.18 18.22
C ASN A 182 16.40 16.64 17.34
N HIS A 183 16.18 15.59 16.56
CA HIS A 183 17.18 15.05 15.63
C HIS A 183 17.59 16.07 14.55
N TYR A 184 16.65 16.86 14.03
CA TYR A 184 16.96 17.90 13.03
C TYR A 184 17.77 19.05 13.64
N LYS A 185 17.47 19.43 14.90
CA LYS A 185 18.14 20.52 15.62
C LYS A 185 19.48 20.11 16.23
N ALA A 186 19.74 18.83 16.43
CA ALA A 186 20.97 18.36 17.08
C ALA A 186 22.21 18.82 16.28
N PRO A 187 23.28 19.24 16.95
CA PRO A 187 24.55 19.57 16.29
C PRO A 187 25.11 18.32 15.59
N LEU A 188 25.83 18.53 14.51
CA LEU A 188 26.56 17.47 13.82
C LEU A 188 27.99 17.43 14.30
N ASN A 189 28.53 16.22 14.51
CA ASN A 189 29.94 16.00 14.80
C ASN A 189 30.78 16.06 13.51
N THR A 190 32.10 16.05 13.68
CA THR A 190 33.01 15.93 12.55
C THR A 190 32.72 14.66 11.74
N ASN A 191 32.63 14.78 10.43
CA ASN A 191 32.29 13.69 9.48
C ASN A 191 30.83 13.18 9.56
N GLU A 192 29.93 13.92 10.19
CA GLU A 192 28.50 13.69 10.10
C GLU A 192 27.84 14.61 9.08
N GLY A 193 26.78 14.14 8.44
CA GLY A 193 25.98 14.89 7.50
C GLY A 193 24.49 14.70 7.74
N ARG A 194 23.69 15.71 7.44
CA ARG A 194 22.23 15.63 7.47
C ARG A 194 21.68 16.02 6.12
N GLY A 195 20.79 15.19 5.60
CA GLY A 195 20.05 15.47 4.36
C GLY A 195 18.55 15.53 4.62
N VAL A 196 17.87 16.34 3.83
CA VAL A 196 16.40 16.40 3.77
C VAL A 196 15.96 16.15 2.35
N ALA A 197 14.96 15.32 2.19
CA ALA A 197 14.29 15.08 0.92
C ALA A 197 12.81 14.80 1.17
N VAL A 198 11.95 15.15 0.21
CA VAL A 198 10.56 14.78 0.15
C VAL A 198 10.30 13.96 -1.09
N ALA A 199 9.31 13.09 -1.05
CA ALA A 199 8.95 12.28 -2.20
C ALA A 199 7.43 12.12 -2.27
N TYR A 200 6.94 11.95 -3.48
CA TYR A 200 5.55 11.61 -3.75
C TYR A 200 5.46 10.19 -4.29
N TRP A 201 4.51 9.46 -3.78
CA TRP A 201 4.06 8.21 -4.37
C TRP A 201 2.57 8.03 -4.07
N MET A 202 1.80 7.84 -5.13
CA MET A 202 0.39 7.50 -5.00
C MET A 202 0.20 6.12 -4.41
N HIS A 203 -0.93 5.84 -3.80
CA HIS A 203 -1.36 4.47 -3.59
C HIS A 203 -2.50 4.11 -4.55
N GLY A 204 -2.42 2.91 -5.09
CA GLY A 204 -3.45 2.37 -5.96
C GLY A 204 -4.67 1.92 -5.15
N GLY A 205 -5.85 2.13 -5.69
CA GLY A 205 -7.07 1.53 -5.18
C GLY A 205 -7.40 0.20 -5.86
N GLY A 206 -8.63 0.07 -6.32
CA GLY A 206 -9.13 -1.03 -7.14
C GLY A 206 -9.79 -2.15 -6.35
N LEU A 207 -10.12 -3.21 -7.07
CA LEU A 207 -10.97 -4.29 -6.57
C LEU A 207 -10.27 -5.16 -5.52
N SER A 208 -10.97 -5.45 -4.44
CA SER A 208 -10.61 -6.45 -3.43
C SER A 208 -11.85 -7.16 -2.93
N SER A 209 -11.73 -8.47 -2.74
CA SER A 209 -12.77 -9.32 -2.13
C SER A 209 -12.20 -10.02 -0.92
N VAL A 210 -12.96 -10.05 0.17
CA VAL A 210 -12.59 -10.67 1.44
C VAL A 210 -13.77 -11.40 2.01
N THR A 211 -13.51 -12.58 2.60
CA THR A 211 -14.47 -13.31 3.41
C THR A 211 -13.92 -13.49 4.83
N VAL A 212 -14.74 -13.20 5.82
CA VAL A 212 -14.43 -13.39 7.23
C VAL A 212 -15.45 -14.38 7.80
N ASN A 213 -14.98 -15.40 8.51
CA ASN A 213 -15.85 -16.44 9.09
C ASN A 213 -15.61 -16.57 10.57
N LEU A 214 -16.69 -16.71 11.34
CA LEU A 214 -16.66 -17.10 12.74
C LEU A 214 -16.66 -18.63 12.83
N GLN A 215 -15.71 -19.20 13.59
CA GLN A 215 -15.65 -20.61 13.90
C GLN A 215 -16.40 -20.90 15.21
N ASP A 216 -16.77 -22.14 15.45
CA ASP A 216 -17.53 -22.59 16.64
C ASP A 216 -16.75 -22.43 17.96
N ASP A 217 -15.44 -22.42 17.90
CA ASP A 217 -14.55 -22.17 19.05
C ASP A 217 -14.35 -20.68 19.39
N GLY A 218 -14.93 -19.78 18.58
CA GLY A 218 -14.79 -18.33 18.71
C GLY A 218 -13.58 -17.74 17.97
N THR A 219 -12.85 -18.53 17.19
CA THR A 219 -11.81 -17.99 16.32
C THR A 219 -12.41 -17.40 15.03
N ILE A 220 -11.68 -16.47 14.43
CA ILE A 220 -12.06 -15.79 13.19
C ILE A 220 -11.09 -16.19 12.08
N SER A 221 -11.57 -16.61 10.93
CA SER A 221 -10.75 -16.76 9.74
C SER A 221 -10.97 -15.60 8.77
N VAL A 222 -9.88 -15.02 8.26
CA VAL A 222 -9.89 -13.94 7.28
C VAL A 222 -9.26 -14.44 5.99
N ALA A 223 -10.07 -14.62 4.95
CA ALA A 223 -9.64 -15.12 3.66
C ALA A 223 -9.54 -13.99 2.63
N THR A 224 -8.37 -13.84 2.01
CA THR A 224 -8.07 -12.81 1.00
C THR A 224 -7.42 -13.41 -0.23
N GLY A 225 -7.63 -12.78 -1.40
CA GLY A 225 -7.01 -13.19 -2.67
C GLY A 225 -5.62 -12.59 -2.93
N ASN A 226 -5.15 -11.68 -2.09
CA ASN A 226 -3.84 -11.05 -2.27
C ASN A 226 -2.74 -11.93 -1.65
N PRO A 227 -1.74 -12.37 -2.44
CA PRO A 227 -0.62 -13.14 -1.90
C PRO A 227 0.16 -12.33 -0.87
N ASP A 228 0.64 -13.01 0.17
CA ASP A 228 1.50 -12.41 1.17
C ASP A 228 2.93 -12.26 0.62
N ILE A 229 3.34 -11.01 0.44
CA ILE A 229 4.68 -10.66 -0.06
C ILE A 229 5.61 -10.10 1.03
N GLY A 230 5.30 -10.37 2.28
CA GLY A 230 6.12 -9.96 3.42
C GLY A 230 5.33 -9.30 4.55
N GLY A 231 4.24 -9.92 5.01
CA GLY A 231 3.50 -9.54 6.21
C GLY A 231 2.13 -8.93 5.99
N SER A 232 1.59 -8.89 4.76
CA SER A 232 0.24 -8.39 4.51
C SER A 232 -0.84 -9.19 5.24
N ARG A 233 -0.64 -10.51 5.42
CA ARG A 233 -1.53 -11.35 6.25
C ARG A 233 -1.63 -10.83 7.69
N SER A 234 -0.51 -10.45 8.28
CA SER A 234 -0.48 -9.91 9.65
C SER A 234 -1.24 -8.58 9.74
N SER A 235 -1.14 -7.72 8.72
CA SER A 235 -1.91 -6.47 8.67
C SER A 235 -3.42 -6.73 8.57
N MET A 236 -3.85 -7.66 7.71
CA MET A 236 -5.28 -8.03 7.60
C MET A 236 -5.81 -8.63 8.89
N ARG A 237 -5.01 -9.48 9.54
CA ARG A 237 -5.29 -10.04 10.85
C ARG A 237 -5.48 -8.96 11.90
N ALA A 238 -4.57 -7.98 11.95
CA ALA A 238 -4.63 -6.89 12.93
C ALA A 238 -5.88 -6.02 12.72
N MET A 239 -6.23 -5.69 11.49
CA MET A 239 -7.43 -4.90 11.18
C MET A 239 -8.72 -5.60 11.63
N ALA A 240 -8.84 -6.90 11.39
CA ALA A 240 -10.01 -7.66 11.84
C ALA A 240 -10.07 -7.78 13.37
N ALA A 241 -8.93 -7.99 14.03
CA ALA A 241 -8.85 -8.07 15.48
C ALA A 241 -9.19 -6.73 16.15
N GLU A 242 -8.69 -5.63 15.62
CA GLU A 242 -8.99 -4.27 16.10
C GLU A 242 -10.46 -3.92 15.95
N GLU A 243 -11.05 -4.18 14.79
CA GLU A 243 -12.48 -3.91 14.53
C GLU A 243 -13.40 -4.74 15.42
N LEU A 244 -13.04 -6.00 15.71
CA LEU A 244 -13.77 -6.86 16.64
C LEU A 244 -13.51 -6.55 18.11
N GLY A 245 -12.40 -5.88 18.44
CA GLY A 245 -11.96 -5.67 19.81
C GLY A 245 -11.53 -6.98 20.52
N ILE A 246 -10.82 -7.84 19.82
CA ILE A 246 -10.37 -9.16 20.31
C ILE A 246 -8.86 -9.34 20.22
N ASP A 247 -8.34 -10.33 20.93
CA ASP A 247 -6.91 -10.68 20.83
C ASP A 247 -6.54 -11.12 19.41
N LEU A 248 -5.37 -10.65 18.96
CA LEU A 248 -4.82 -10.97 17.65
C LEU A 248 -4.74 -12.48 17.40
N GLU A 249 -4.44 -13.27 18.43
CA GLU A 249 -4.29 -14.73 18.36
C GLU A 249 -5.58 -15.47 17.96
N LEU A 250 -6.74 -14.87 18.17
CA LEU A 250 -8.03 -15.42 17.76
C LEU A 250 -8.31 -15.26 16.26
N VAL A 251 -7.56 -14.42 15.56
CA VAL A 251 -7.75 -14.20 14.12
C VAL A 251 -6.73 -14.99 13.31
N LYS A 252 -7.21 -15.82 12.39
CA LYS A 252 -6.40 -16.68 11.51
C LYS A 252 -6.46 -16.13 10.07
N PRO A 253 -5.39 -15.49 9.58
CA PRO A 253 -5.36 -14.98 8.22
C PRO A 253 -5.07 -16.12 7.23
N PHE A 254 -5.76 -16.11 6.11
CA PHE A 254 -5.64 -17.12 5.08
C PHE A 254 -5.53 -16.46 3.70
N VAL A 255 -4.56 -16.89 2.90
CA VAL A 255 -4.47 -16.55 1.48
C VAL A 255 -4.98 -17.75 0.71
N GLY A 256 -6.13 -17.58 0.05
CA GLY A 256 -6.83 -18.70 -0.54
C GLY A 256 -6.43 -19.03 -1.97
N ASP A 257 -7.05 -20.11 -2.46
CA ASP A 257 -6.97 -20.53 -3.85
C ASP A 257 -7.88 -19.67 -4.74
N THR A 258 -7.47 -19.40 -5.98
CA THR A 258 -8.26 -18.62 -6.95
C THR A 258 -9.60 -19.26 -7.31
N GLY A 259 -9.79 -20.54 -7.01
CA GLY A 259 -11.05 -21.26 -7.24
C GLY A 259 -12.12 -21.03 -6.17
N VAL A 260 -11.74 -20.42 -5.02
CA VAL A 260 -12.67 -20.27 -3.86
C VAL A 260 -12.77 -18.84 -3.35
N LEU A 261 -11.99 -17.91 -3.89
CA LEU A 261 -11.98 -16.51 -3.50
C LEU A 261 -12.50 -15.61 -4.61
N GLY A 262 -13.11 -14.49 -4.21
CA GLY A 262 -13.48 -13.43 -5.13
C GLY A 262 -12.25 -12.73 -5.72
N TYR A 263 -12.47 -12.00 -6.80
CA TYR A 263 -11.39 -11.32 -7.52
C TYR A 263 -10.76 -10.20 -6.68
N SER A 264 -9.45 -10.14 -6.71
CA SER A 264 -8.67 -9.03 -6.16
C SER A 264 -7.61 -8.62 -7.17
N HIS A 265 -7.40 -7.31 -7.33
CA HIS A 265 -6.31 -6.79 -8.15
C HIS A 265 -4.95 -7.24 -7.60
N LEU A 266 -3.94 -7.27 -8.47
CA LEU A 266 -2.57 -7.64 -8.10
C LEU A 266 -2.03 -6.75 -6.95
N THR A 267 -1.10 -7.30 -6.18
CA THR A 267 -0.35 -6.54 -5.17
C THR A 267 0.66 -5.62 -5.85
N ALA A 268 0.30 -4.36 -6.08
CA ALA A 268 1.14 -3.31 -6.66
C ALA A 268 0.60 -1.93 -6.25
N GLY A 269 1.38 -0.86 -6.42
CA GLY A 269 0.95 0.51 -6.19
C GLY A 269 0.53 0.81 -4.75
N SER A 270 1.09 0.10 -3.78
CA SER A 270 0.80 0.27 -2.33
C SER A 270 -0.67 0.07 -1.93
N ARG A 271 -1.44 -0.72 -2.73
CA ARG A 271 -2.89 -0.84 -2.58
C ARG A 271 -3.36 -1.84 -1.51
N THR A 272 -2.59 -2.90 -1.25
CA THR A 272 -3.11 -4.06 -0.51
C THR A 272 -3.58 -3.69 0.90
N THR A 273 -2.76 -3.01 1.69
CA THR A 273 -3.15 -2.60 3.04
C THR A 273 -4.37 -1.69 3.03
N PHE A 274 -4.45 -0.78 2.07
CA PHE A 274 -5.57 0.14 1.94
C PHE A 274 -6.84 -0.55 1.40
N ALA A 275 -6.81 -1.06 0.17
CA ALA A 275 -8.01 -1.55 -0.51
C ALA A 275 -8.48 -2.90 0.05
N THR A 276 -7.55 -3.85 0.30
CA THR A 276 -7.94 -5.13 0.91
C THR A 276 -8.24 -4.97 2.39
N GLY A 277 -7.51 -4.08 3.09
CA GLY A 277 -7.81 -3.73 4.48
C GLY A 277 -9.21 -3.15 4.66
N LEU A 278 -9.64 -2.25 3.76
CA LEU A 278 -11.01 -1.73 3.76
C LEU A 278 -12.05 -2.85 3.59
N ALA A 279 -11.79 -3.80 2.68
CA ALA A 279 -12.67 -4.96 2.53
C ALA A 279 -12.69 -5.84 3.79
N VAL A 280 -11.55 -6.02 4.47
CA VAL A 280 -11.49 -6.74 5.77
C VAL A 280 -12.34 -6.04 6.81
N VAL A 281 -12.19 -4.73 6.99
CA VAL A 281 -12.97 -3.94 7.96
C VAL A 281 -14.46 -4.06 7.67
N ASN A 282 -14.89 -3.88 6.41
CA ASN A 282 -16.29 -3.98 6.04
C ASN A 282 -16.87 -5.38 6.28
N ALA A 283 -16.15 -6.44 5.89
CA ALA A 283 -16.59 -7.82 6.13
C ALA A 283 -16.66 -8.16 7.63
N THR A 284 -15.77 -7.58 8.42
CA THR A 284 -15.76 -7.73 9.87
C THR A 284 -16.94 -7.00 10.52
N ARG A 285 -17.29 -5.81 10.05
CA ARG A 285 -18.50 -5.09 10.49
C ARG A 285 -19.77 -5.85 10.19
N GLU A 286 -19.87 -6.49 9.04
CA GLU A 286 -20.99 -7.36 8.73
C GLU A 286 -21.13 -8.53 9.73
N ILE A 287 -20.00 -9.10 10.18
CA ILE A 287 -20.01 -10.12 11.25
C ILE A 287 -20.51 -9.52 12.57
N ILE A 288 -20.06 -8.33 12.94
CA ILE A 288 -20.50 -7.65 14.16
C ILE A 288 -22.02 -7.43 14.14
N ASP A 289 -22.57 -6.98 13.01
CA ASP A 289 -24.02 -6.79 12.87
C ASP A 289 -24.78 -8.10 12.99
N LYS A 290 -24.27 -9.20 12.42
CA LYS A 290 -24.86 -10.53 12.58
C LYS A 290 -24.76 -11.05 14.00
N LEU A 291 -23.68 -10.76 14.72
CA LEU A 291 -23.52 -11.11 16.13
C LEU A 291 -24.46 -10.32 17.03
N ARG A 292 -24.66 -9.02 16.74
CA ARG A 292 -25.66 -8.20 17.43
C ARG A 292 -27.08 -8.73 17.21
N ALA A 293 -27.41 -9.10 15.96
CA ALA A 293 -28.69 -9.70 15.64
C ALA A 293 -28.90 -11.08 16.32
N LEU A 294 -27.83 -11.87 16.47
CA LEU A 294 -27.87 -13.12 17.22
C LEU A 294 -28.10 -12.88 18.72
N ALA A 295 -27.40 -11.89 19.30
CA ALA A 295 -27.58 -11.50 20.69
C ALA A 295 -29.02 -11.02 20.96
N ALA A 296 -29.59 -10.21 20.05
CA ALA A 296 -31.00 -9.78 20.12
C ALA A 296 -31.96 -10.98 20.20
N LYS A 297 -31.76 -12.01 19.36
CA LYS A 297 -32.56 -13.25 19.41
C LYS A 297 -32.38 -14.02 20.70
N ILE A 298 -31.16 -14.09 21.24
CA ILE A 298 -30.87 -14.81 22.48
C ILE A 298 -31.50 -14.12 23.69
N TRP A 299 -31.49 -12.79 23.68
CA TRP A 299 -32.10 -11.99 24.76
C TRP A 299 -33.58 -11.71 24.57
N GLU A 300 -34.16 -12.07 23.42
CA GLU A 300 -35.57 -11.81 23.06
C GLU A 300 -35.90 -10.30 23.11
N ILE A 301 -34.97 -9.44 22.64
CA ILE A 301 -35.15 -7.99 22.60
C ILE A 301 -34.91 -7.48 21.18
N ASP A 302 -35.26 -6.20 20.92
CA ASP A 302 -34.91 -5.52 19.68
C ASP A 302 -33.39 -5.33 19.57
N ILE A 303 -32.86 -5.30 18.34
CA ILE A 303 -31.46 -5.05 18.06
C ILE A 303 -31.03 -3.62 18.38
N ASP A 304 -32.02 -2.70 18.43
CA ASP A 304 -31.79 -1.30 18.73
C ASP A 304 -31.23 -1.12 20.15
N GLY A 305 -30.09 -0.43 20.25
CA GLY A 305 -29.39 -0.21 21.52
C GLY A 305 -28.43 -1.33 21.93
N ILE A 306 -28.35 -2.46 21.21
CA ILE A 306 -27.27 -3.42 21.41
C ILE A 306 -25.99 -2.86 20.80
N THR A 307 -24.93 -2.74 21.60
CA THR A 307 -23.61 -2.31 21.13
C THR A 307 -22.64 -3.50 21.05
N TRP A 308 -21.55 -3.31 20.31
CA TRP A 308 -20.44 -4.25 20.25
C TRP A 308 -19.18 -3.56 20.75
N GLU A 309 -18.59 -4.03 21.83
CA GLU A 309 -17.38 -3.45 22.41
C GLU A 309 -16.47 -4.56 22.98
N SER A 310 -15.18 -4.45 22.75
CA SER A 310 -14.17 -5.37 23.30
C SER A 310 -14.51 -6.85 23.13
N GLY A 311 -14.98 -7.23 21.93
CA GLY A 311 -15.30 -8.63 21.60
C GLY A 311 -16.58 -9.15 22.23
N GLN A 312 -17.50 -8.27 22.63
CA GLN A 312 -18.75 -8.65 23.31
C GLN A 312 -19.95 -7.86 22.78
N ALA A 313 -21.09 -8.53 22.71
CA ALA A 313 -22.38 -7.85 22.59
C ALA A 313 -22.81 -7.34 23.97
N ILE A 314 -23.21 -6.08 24.05
CA ILE A 314 -23.63 -5.40 25.28
C ILE A 314 -25.12 -5.06 25.16
N PRO A 315 -25.97 -5.52 26.09
CA PRO A 315 -27.38 -5.19 26.08
C PRO A 315 -27.61 -3.70 26.44
N PRO A 316 -28.75 -3.12 26.02
CA PRO A 316 -29.12 -1.76 26.42
C PRO A 316 -29.21 -1.63 27.94
N GLN A 317 -28.84 -0.47 28.49
CA GLN A 317 -28.90 -0.20 29.94
C GLN A 317 -30.31 -0.32 30.52
N SER A 318 -31.34 -0.20 29.70
CA SER A 318 -32.74 -0.31 30.10
C SER A 318 -33.22 -1.76 30.32
N THR A 319 -32.37 -2.77 30.08
CA THR A 319 -32.72 -4.20 30.19
C THR A 319 -32.07 -4.80 31.44
N ASP A 320 -32.78 -4.74 32.55
CA ASP A 320 -32.33 -5.32 33.82
C ASP A 320 -32.15 -6.85 33.73
N GLY A 321 -31.01 -7.35 34.24
CA GLY A 321 -30.72 -8.77 34.37
C GLY A 321 -30.06 -9.44 33.16
N LEU A 322 -29.95 -8.78 32.00
CA LEU A 322 -29.20 -9.31 30.86
C LEU A 322 -27.70 -9.14 31.06
N LYS A 323 -26.93 -10.19 30.73
CA LYS A 323 -25.46 -10.17 30.78
C LYS A 323 -24.89 -10.04 29.39
N THR A 324 -23.73 -9.40 29.26
CA THR A 324 -22.94 -9.37 28.02
C THR A 324 -22.68 -10.77 27.48
N LEU A 325 -22.61 -10.89 26.17
CA LEU A 325 -22.26 -12.15 25.49
C LEU A 325 -20.94 -11.98 24.73
N SER A 326 -19.95 -12.76 25.12
CA SER A 326 -18.65 -12.77 24.44
C SER A 326 -18.75 -13.40 23.05
N LEU A 327 -17.77 -13.09 22.18
CA LEU A 327 -17.63 -13.70 20.85
C LEU A 327 -17.71 -15.24 20.93
N LYS A 328 -17.02 -15.86 21.90
CA LYS A 328 -17.00 -17.31 22.10
C LYS A 328 -18.37 -17.87 22.49
N GLU A 329 -19.10 -17.19 23.38
CA GLU A 329 -20.45 -17.61 23.76
C GLU A 329 -21.41 -17.50 22.59
N LEU A 330 -21.34 -16.41 21.81
CA LEU A 330 -22.14 -16.22 20.61
C LEU A 330 -21.83 -17.27 19.55
N ALA A 331 -20.54 -17.60 19.32
CA ALA A 331 -20.12 -18.67 18.41
C ALA A 331 -20.74 -20.03 18.78
N SER A 332 -20.61 -20.43 20.05
CA SER A 332 -21.18 -21.67 20.56
C SER A 332 -22.71 -21.71 20.46
N LYS A 333 -23.38 -20.58 20.69
CA LYS A 333 -24.84 -20.46 20.57
C LYS A 333 -25.29 -20.49 19.10
N ALA A 334 -24.59 -19.83 18.21
CA ALA A 334 -24.83 -19.83 16.76
C ALA A 334 -24.90 -21.28 16.23
N THR A 335 -23.90 -22.09 16.55
CA THR A 335 -23.83 -23.48 16.12
C THR A 335 -25.02 -24.29 16.61
N LYS A 336 -25.47 -24.10 17.87
CA LYS A 336 -26.60 -24.82 18.45
C LYS A 336 -27.93 -24.49 17.79
N ILE A 337 -28.10 -23.29 17.28
CA ILE A 337 -29.32 -22.87 16.57
C ILE A 337 -29.22 -23.02 15.06
N GLY A 338 -28.14 -23.63 14.56
CA GLY A 338 -27.93 -23.86 13.13
C GLY A 338 -27.64 -22.61 12.33
N SER A 339 -27.04 -21.59 12.95
CA SER A 339 -26.63 -20.34 12.28
C SER A 339 -25.14 -20.33 11.97
N ALA A 340 -24.79 -20.15 10.71
CA ALA A 340 -23.42 -19.87 10.29
C ALA A 340 -23.22 -18.35 10.21
N ILE A 341 -22.16 -17.83 10.81
CA ILE A 341 -21.85 -16.40 10.80
C ILE A 341 -20.62 -16.17 9.93
N ALA A 342 -20.82 -15.51 8.80
CA ALA A 342 -19.79 -15.10 7.88
C ALA A 342 -20.08 -13.69 7.39
N GLY A 343 -19.04 -12.91 7.15
CA GLY A 343 -19.10 -11.59 6.51
C GLY A 343 -18.35 -11.64 5.19
N HIS A 344 -18.85 -10.91 4.20
CA HIS A 344 -18.22 -10.78 2.90
C HIS A 344 -18.21 -9.32 2.46
N SER A 345 -17.12 -8.90 1.86
CA SER A 345 -17.05 -7.56 1.31
C SER A 345 -16.28 -7.54 0.00
N GLU A 346 -16.85 -6.84 -0.96
CA GLU A 346 -16.20 -6.43 -2.19
C GLU A 346 -16.09 -4.92 -2.19
N VAL A 347 -14.91 -4.42 -2.48
CA VAL A 347 -14.64 -2.99 -2.58
C VAL A 347 -13.97 -2.68 -3.91
N ASN A 348 -14.31 -1.54 -4.47
CA ASN A 348 -13.52 -0.88 -5.51
C ASN A 348 -13.01 0.43 -4.92
N ALA A 349 -11.93 0.34 -4.16
CA ALA A 349 -11.37 1.50 -3.48
C ALA A 349 -10.80 2.48 -4.52
N GLY A 350 -11.16 3.75 -4.42
CA GLY A 350 -10.54 4.81 -5.21
C GLY A 350 -9.04 4.91 -4.87
N GLY A 351 -8.19 5.01 -5.90
CA GLY A 351 -6.79 5.39 -5.68
C GLY A 351 -6.75 6.84 -5.20
N THR A 352 -5.87 7.14 -4.26
CA THR A 352 -5.55 8.51 -3.87
C THR A 352 -4.15 8.85 -4.38
N GLY A 353 -4.03 9.84 -5.17
CA GLY A 353 -2.78 10.38 -5.67
C GLY A 353 -2.70 11.85 -5.38
#